data_07c99a5b020c592bd70bb54ceb43ce6c
#
_entry.id   07c99a5b020c592bd70bb54ceb43ce6c
#
_cell.length_a   1.000
_cell.length_b   1.000
_cell.length_c   1.000
_cell.angle_alpha   90.00
_cell.angle_beta   90.00
_cell.angle_gamma   90.00
#
_symmetry.space_group_name_H-M   'P 1'
#
loop_
_entity.id
_entity.type
_entity.pdbx_description
1 polymer ?
#
loop_
_entity_poly.entity_id
_entity_poly.type
_entity_poly.pdbx_seq_one_letter_code
_entity_poly.pdbx_strand_id
1 'polypeptide(L)'
;MDSSGWRSIADLYHACFTGLILTLVTRRGTADAAEFVFRVFRRQQQEGFLPGLDKLGLRGLPPAVAAAQYHYLSNWIGGVHVEYMFESDRKAWIRYPVPRWIWKGTAICGVPGEVSRAMLRGWHANNGVALGNLKLGFVCTKQSVDGQDGLEGYYYEYDHPLETDQRLVFARHLEAPPFDPATAPSLSVGDWPKLRLEKAYRNYAMEYVRTAAPVMVQLFGPEDAGYLLRLTGKLIGMQYFDDVAQALAGQHGGARECSALLMSLLTAQDDAAEIDQTSGRIEISQESWKLMDDVSDYHPACANILYGLFEGLAAGCGRHIAINLATSSGGRPPFLWSIA
;
A
#
# COMPACT_ATOMS: atom_id res chain seq x y z
N MET A 1 -22.05 -5.34 4.65
CA MET A 1 -20.99 -4.68 5.42
C MET A 1 -21.05 -3.20 5.10
N ASP A 2 -20.99 -2.33 6.08
CA ASP A 2 -20.98 -0.92 5.80
C ASP A 2 -19.56 -0.45 5.39
N SER A 3 -19.47 0.76 4.88
CA SER A 3 -18.22 1.34 4.37
C SER A 3 -17.18 1.61 5.45
N SER A 4 -17.54 1.60 6.72
CA SER A 4 -16.62 1.86 7.84
C SER A 4 -15.60 0.73 8.00
N GLY A 5 -16.02 -0.52 7.86
CA GLY A 5 -15.14 -1.67 7.92
C GLY A 5 -14.06 -1.66 6.81
N TRP A 6 -14.42 -1.31 5.57
CA TRP A 6 -13.44 -1.26 4.49
C TRP A 6 -12.39 -0.15 4.67
N ARG A 7 -12.79 0.98 5.23
CA ARG A 7 -11.85 2.08 5.52
C ARG A 7 -10.85 1.69 6.60
N SER A 8 -11.31 1.03 7.67
CA SER A 8 -10.42 0.53 8.72
C SER A 8 -9.43 -0.51 8.19
N ILE A 9 -9.87 -1.41 7.31
CA ILE A 9 -8.98 -2.36 6.62
C ILE A 9 -7.93 -1.62 5.80
N ALA A 10 -8.32 -0.60 5.05
CA ALA A 10 -7.37 0.19 4.28
C ALA A 10 -6.32 0.86 5.17
N ASP A 11 -6.73 1.50 6.26
CA ASP A 11 -5.82 2.15 7.21
C ASP A 11 -4.86 1.14 7.84
N LEU A 12 -5.35 -0.06 8.18
CA LEU A 12 -4.54 -1.16 8.72
C LEU A 12 -3.48 -1.64 7.72
N TYR A 13 -3.84 -1.83 6.45
CA TYR A 13 -2.89 -2.28 5.43
C TYR A 13 -1.88 -1.19 5.03
N HIS A 14 -2.29 0.08 5.01
CA HIS A 14 -1.37 1.19 4.89
C HIS A 14 -0.36 1.21 6.04
N ALA A 15 -0.84 1.00 7.27
CA ALA A 15 0.03 0.89 8.45
C ALA A 15 0.97 -0.31 8.35
N CYS A 16 0.52 -1.47 7.86
CA CYS A 16 1.37 -2.63 7.61
C CYS A 16 2.51 -2.29 6.65
N PHE A 17 2.22 -1.63 5.53
CA PHE A 17 3.26 -1.26 4.56
C PHE A 17 4.27 -0.25 5.15
N THR A 18 3.79 0.79 5.82
CA THR A 18 4.68 1.74 6.52
C THR A 18 5.49 1.05 7.61
N GLY A 19 4.85 0.14 8.35
CA GLY A 19 5.51 -0.69 9.37
C GLY A 19 6.62 -1.56 8.79
N LEU A 20 6.45 -2.15 7.61
CA LEU A 20 7.50 -2.91 6.91
C LEU A 20 8.71 -2.02 6.60
N ILE A 21 8.47 -0.81 6.10
CA ILE A 21 9.55 0.15 5.84
C ILE A 21 10.32 0.48 7.12
N LEU A 22 9.61 0.82 8.20
CA LEU A 22 10.23 1.17 9.48
C LEU A 22 10.95 -0.02 10.12
N THR A 23 10.39 -1.22 10.01
CA THR A 23 11.03 -2.45 10.46
C THR A 23 12.34 -2.69 9.70
N LEU A 24 12.35 -2.49 8.38
CA LEU A 24 13.57 -2.59 7.58
C LEU A 24 14.60 -1.53 7.96
N VAL A 25 14.20 -0.26 8.09
CA VAL A 25 15.10 0.82 8.51
C VAL A 25 15.77 0.49 9.84
N THR A 26 15.01 -0.03 10.81
CA THR A 26 15.50 -0.28 12.17
C THR A 26 16.25 -1.61 12.32
N ARG A 27 15.98 -2.62 11.51
CA ARG A 27 16.53 -3.97 11.64
C ARG A 27 17.58 -4.32 10.59
N ARG A 28 17.50 -3.70 9.41
CA ARG A 28 18.38 -3.98 8.27
C ARG A 28 19.14 -2.75 7.79
N GLY A 29 18.63 -1.55 8.08
CA GLY A 29 19.21 -0.29 7.69
C GLY A 29 18.56 0.35 6.46
N THR A 30 18.96 1.60 6.20
CA THR A 30 18.37 2.44 5.16
C THR A 30 18.54 1.88 3.75
N ALA A 31 19.67 1.25 3.45
CA ALA A 31 19.95 0.71 2.11
C ALA A 31 18.97 -0.41 1.73
N ASP A 32 18.76 -1.38 2.64
CA ASP A 32 17.82 -2.48 2.44
C ASP A 32 16.37 -1.97 2.32
N ALA A 33 16.00 -0.99 3.16
CA ALA A 33 14.69 -0.35 3.10
C ALA A 33 14.47 0.41 1.78
N ALA A 34 15.47 1.11 1.27
CA ALA A 34 15.40 1.81 -0.01
C ALA A 34 15.29 0.84 -1.19
N GLU A 35 16.08 -0.25 -1.20
CA GLU A 35 15.99 -1.27 -2.24
C GLU A 35 14.62 -1.98 -2.23
N PHE A 36 14.11 -2.31 -1.05
CA PHE A 36 12.77 -2.87 -0.89
C PHE A 36 11.70 -1.93 -1.48
N VAL A 37 11.71 -0.66 -1.10
CA VAL A 37 10.74 0.33 -1.59
C VAL A 37 10.88 0.52 -3.10
N PHE A 38 12.11 0.58 -3.62
CA PHE A 38 12.34 0.66 -5.07
C PHE A 38 11.67 -0.51 -5.80
N ARG A 39 11.88 -1.76 -5.35
CA ARG A 39 11.32 -2.94 -6.02
C ARG A 39 9.80 -3.01 -5.92
N VAL A 40 9.24 -2.69 -4.75
CA VAL A 40 7.77 -2.65 -4.59
C VAL A 40 7.14 -1.66 -5.56
N PHE A 41 7.62 -0.43 -5.59
CA PHE A 41 7.05 0.60 -6.45
C PHE A 41 7.35 0.38 -7.94
N ARG A 42 8.50 -0.23 -8.26
CA ARG A 42 8.81 -0.64 -9.64
C ARG A 42 7.84 -1.73 -10.13
N ARG A 43 7.59 -2.74 -9.31
CA ARG A 43 6.66 -3.82 -9.63
C ARG A 43 5.24 -3.29 -9.81
N GLN A 44 4.75 -2.49 -8.87
CA GLN A 44 3.43 -1.87 -8.99
C GLN A 44 3.30 -0.98 -10.23
N GLN A 45 4.35 -0.25 -10.57
CA GLN A 45 4.36 0.56 -11.79
C GLN A 45 4.28 -0.31 -13.05
N GLN A 46 5.05 -1.40 -13.12
CA GLN A 46 5.05 -2.32 -14.26
C GLN A 46 3.71 -3.02 -14.45
N GLU A 47 3.09 -3.47 -13.34
CA GLU A 47 1.83 -4.22 -13.36
C GLU A 47 0.61 -3.30 -13.53
N GLY A 48 0.63 -2.10 -12.94
CA GLY A 48 -0.57 -1.26 -12.76
C GLY A 48 -0.65 -0.01 -13.63
N PHE A 49 0.48 0.57 -14.08
CA PHE A 49 0.45 1.88 -14.71
C PHE A 49 -0.29 1.90 -16.06
N LEU A 50 0.10 1.03 -17.00
CA LEU A 50 -0.53 1.03 -18.31
C LEU A 50 -2.00 0.55 -18.28
N PRO A 51 -2.35 -0.53 -17.56
CA PRO A 51 -3.75 -0.91 -17.38
C PRO A 51 -4.58 0.18 -16.67
N GLY A 52 -3.97 0.91 -15.75
CA GLY A 52 -4.61 2.02 -15.06
C GLY A 52 -4.89 3.21 -15.98
N LEU A 53 -3.98 3.54 -16.90
CA LEU A 53 -4.22 4.55 -17.94
C LEU A 53 -5.40 4.18 -18.81
N ASP A 54 -5.51 2.91 -19.23
CA ASP A 54 -6.63 2.41 -20.02
C ASP A 54 -7.96 2.54 -19.25
N LYS A 55 -7.97 2.10 -17.99
CA LYS A 55 -9.15 2.14 -17.12
C LYS A 55 -9.64 3.56 -16.83
N LEU A 56 -8.73 4.53 -16.79
CA LEU A 56 -9.04 5.93 -16.53
C LEU A 56 -9.28 6.75 -17.81
N GLY A 57 -9.17 6.14 -19.00
CA GLY A 57 -9.36 6.83 -20.28
C GLY A 57 -8.26 7.84 -20.61
N LEU A 58 -7.04 7.65 -20.10
CA LEU A 58 -5.93 8.59 -20.24
C LEU A 58 -4.98 8.25 -21.41
N ARG A 59 -5.21 7.13 -22.10
CA ARG A 59 -4.46 6.80 -23.33
C ARG A 59 -4.73 7.82 -24.41
N GLY A 60 -3.69 8.25 -25.08
CA GLY A 60 -3.80 9.26 -26.15
C GLY A 60 -3.61 10.71 -25.68
N LEU A 61 -3.54 10.97 -24.38
CA LEU A 61 -3.09 12.26 -23.87
C LEU A 61 -1.56 12.41 -24.07
N PRO A 62 -1.05 13.65 -24.15
CA PRO A 62 0.38 13.91 -24.13
C PRO A 62 1.03 13.20 -22.93
N PRO A 63 2.21 12.56 -23.09
CA PRO A 63 2.80 11.68 -22.07
C PRO A 63 2.97 12.31 -20.68
N ALA A 64 3.37 13.59 -20.61
CA ALA A 64 3.52 14.30 -19.34
C ALA A 64 2.15 14.49 -18.64
N VAL A 65 1.13 14.83 -19.41
CA VAL A 65 -0.24 15.03 -18.94
C VAL A 65 -0.84 13.69 -18.49
N ALA A 66 -0.71 12.64 -19.31
CA ALA A 66 -1.20 11.30 -18.99
C ALA A 66 -0.62 10.78 -17.68
N ALA A 67 0.70 10.90 -17.49
CA ALA A 67 1.37 10.47 -16.28
C ALA A 67 0.90 11.26 -15.03
N ALA A 68 0.80 12.58 -15.12
CA ALA A 68 0.36 13.41 -14.01
C ALA A 68 -1.11 13.16 -13.65
N GLN A 69 -2.01 13.09 -14.65
CA GLN A 69 -3.43 12.79 -14.43
C GLN A 69 -3.66 11.38 -13.87
N TYR A 70 -2.85 10.40 -14.30
CA TYR A 70 -2.88 9.07 -13.70
C TYR A 70 -2.62 9.13 -12.19
N HIS A 71 -1.55 9.80 -11.77
CA HIS A 71 -1.24 9.94 -10.34
C HIS A 71 -2.33 10.69 -9.59
N TYR A 72 -2.89 11.73 -10.18
CA TYR A 72 -4.00 12.46 -9.57
C TYR A 72 -5.22 11.55 -9.36
N LEU A 73 -5.73 10.92 -10.41
CA LEU A 73 -6.96 10.14 -10.35
C LEU A 73 -6.80 8.80 -9.60
N SER A 74 -5.70 8.08 -9.82
CA SER A 74 -5.47 6.80 -9.14
C SER A 74 -5.29 6.96 -7.63
N ASN A 75 -4.59 8.00 -7.21
CA ASN A 75 -4.44 8.32 -5.79
C ASN A 75 -5.74 8.83 -5.18
N TRP A 76 -6.53 9.63 -5.91
CA TRP A 76 -7.84 10.05 -5.45
C TRP A 76 -8.76 8.84 -5.19
N ILE A 77 -8.78 7.85 -6.10
CA ILE A 77 -9.48 6.58 -5.91
C ILE A 77 -8.96 5.85 -4.65
N GLY A 78 -7.64 5.87 -4.43
CA GLY A 78 -6.97 5.31 -3.25
C GLY A 78 -7.14 6.13 -1.98
N GLY A 79 -7.94 7.20 -1.98
CA GLY A 79 -8.16 8.08 -0.82
C GLY A 79 -6.96 8.95 -0.46
N VAL A 80 -5.99 9.07 -1.34
CA VAL A 80 -4.80 9.91 -1.15
C VAL A 80 -5.04 11.27 -1.80
N HIS A 81 -4.91 12.34 -1.01
CA HIS A 81 -5.06 13.70 -1.52
C HIS A 81 -3.88 14.06 -2.43
N VAL A 82 -4.19 14.41 -3.67
CA VAL A 82 -3.23 14.86 -4.68
C VAL A 82 -3.82 16.08 -5.38
N GLU A 83 -2.99 16.99 -5.79
CA GLU A 83 -3.32 18.15 -6.61
C GLU A 83 -2.66 17.98 -7.97
N TYR A 84 -3.37 18.38 -9.03
CA TYR A 84 -2.90 18.32 -10.40
C TYR A 84 -2.94 19.72 -11.01
N MET A 85 -1.84 20.16 -11.62
CA MET A 85 -1.77 21.44 -12.31
C MET A 85 -1.22 21.23 -13.72
N PHE A 86 -1.99 21.63 -14.70
CA PHE A 86 -1.60 21.63 -16.11
C PHE A 86 -0.74 22.88 -16.42
N GLU A 87 0.38 22.71 -17.09
CA GLU A 87 1.19 23.84 -17.59
C GLU A 87 1.29 23.83 -19.12
N SER A 88 1.55 22.65 -19.71
CA SER A 88 1.58 22.45 -21.16
C SER A 88 1.48 20.95 -21.48
N ASP A 89 1.34 20.60 -22.77
CA ASP A 89 1.38 19.20 -23.22
C ASP A 89 2.69 18.48 -22.84
N ARG A 90 3.78 19.24 -22.67
CA ARG A 90 5.10 18.72 -22.28
C ARG A 90 5.40 18.80 -20.80
N LYS A 91 4.54 19.48 -19.99
CA LYS A 91 4.76 19.70 -18.57
C LYS A 91 3.48 19.70 -17.78
N ALA A 92 3.39 18.80 -16.79
CA ALA A 92 2.25 18.72 -15.90
C ALA A 92 2.72 18.37 -14.47
N TRP A 93 2.15 19.05 -13.49
CA TRP A 93 2.52 18.97 -12.08
C TRP A 93 1.61 18.05 -11.29
N ILE A 94 2.19 17.47 -10.24
CA ILE A 94 1.46 16.81 -9.16
C ILE A 94 2.03 17.26 -7.81
N ARG A 95 1.15 17.44 -6.83
CA ARG A 95 1.53 17.72 -5.44
C ARG A 95 0.70 16.84 -4.51
N TYR A 96 1.38 16.23 -3.57
CA TYR A 96 0.80 15.49 -2.45
C TYR A 96 0.96 16.35 -1.19
N PRO A 97 -0.09 17.06 -0.76
CA PRO A 97 -0.03 17.90 0.44
C PRO A 97 0.27 17.08 1.69
N VAL A 98 0.73 17.73 2.74
CA VAL A 98 0.91 17.08 4.04
C VAL A 98 -0.43 16.65 4.64
N PRO A 99 -0.49 15.57 5.39
CA PRO A 99 0.60 14.72 5.87
C PRO A 99 0.95 13.63 4.84
N ARG A 100 1.96 13.88 4.09
CA ARG A 100 2.51 12.90 3.15
C ARG A 100 4.01 12.77 3.41
N TRP A 101 4.56 11.66 3.88
CA TRP A 101 5.19 10.74 2.96
C TRP A 101 4.22 9.67 2.54
N ILE A 102 3.87 8.66 3.21
CA ILE A 102 2.95 7.64 2.68
C ILE A 102 1.55 7.88 3.22
N TRP A 103 1.39 7.84 4.52
CA TRP A 103 0.11 8.02 5.19
C TRP A 103 0.33 8.85 6.45
N LYS A 104 -0.76 9.25 7.07
CA LYS A 104 -0.75 10.06 8.30
C LYS A 104 -0.06 9.34 9.46
N GLY A 105 0.46 10.12 10.39
CA GLY A 105 1.04 9.66 11.64
C GLY A 105 2.52 10.01 11.77
N THR A 106 3.09 9.76 12.93
CA THR A 106 4.49 10.07 13.26
C THR A 106 5.52 9.17 12.56
N ALA A 107 5.07 8.14 11.84
CA ALA A 107 5.93 7.24 11.08
C ALA A 107 6.85 7.98 10.09
N ILE A 108 6.40 9.13 9.56
CA ILE A 108 7.20 9.98 8.67
C ILE A 108 8.54 10.40 9.29
N CYS A 109 8.62 10.55 10.61
CA CYS A 109 9.85 10.91 11.32
C CYS A 109 10.95 9.84 11.22
N GLY A 110 10.57 8.60 10.97
CA GLY A 110 11.48 7.46 10.84
C GLY A 110 11.80 7.05 9.40
N VAL A 111 11.25 7.75 8.39
CA VAL A 111 11.46 7.42 6.97
C VAL A 111 12.61 8.26 6.40
N PRO A 112 13.76 7.64 6.06
CA PRO A 112 14.90 8.37 5.48
C PRO A 112 14.58 8.92 4.08
N GLY A 113 15.22 10.03 3.70
CA GLY A 113 15.07 10.65 2.38
C GLY A 113 15.41 9.70 1.22
N GLU A 114 16.35 8.76 1.42
CA GLU A 114 16.72 7.71 0.46
C GLU A 114 15.55 6.80 0.12
N VAL A 115 14.72 6.48 1.09
CA VAL A 115 13.51 5.65 0.92
C VAL A 115 12.48 6.38 0.06
N SER A 116 12.26 7.68 0.30
CA SER A 116 11.38 8.50 -0.53
C SER A 116 11.92 8.61 -1.96
N ARG A 117 13.22 8.83 -2.13
CA ARG A 117 13.86 8.83 -3.47
C ARG A 117 13.75 7.49 -4.18
N ALA A 118 13.84 6.38 -3.45
CA ALA A 118 13.68 5.04 -4.00
C ALA A 118 12.26 4.83 -4.56
N MET A 119 11.24 5.30 -3.88
CA MET A 119 9.85 5.29 -4.37
C MET A 119 9.73 6.07 -5.70
N LEU A 120 10.27 7.28 -5.76
CA LEU A 120 10.24 8.10 -6.98
C LEU A 120 10.97 7.42 -8.15
N ARG A 121 12.12 6.80 -7.90
CA ARG A 121 12.85 6.01 -8.91
C ARG A 121 12.07 4.77 -9.34
N GLY A 122 11.42 4.11 -8.41
CA GLY A 122 10.61 2.90 -8.67
C GLY A 122 9.44 3.19 -9.59
N TRP A 123 8.70 4.24 -9.32
CA TRP A 123 7.47 4.57 -10.04
C TRP A 123 7.66 5.73 -11.04
N HIS A 124 7.83 6.95 -10.55
CA HIS A 124 7.73 8.18 -11.35
C HIS A 124 8.76 8.24 -12.49
N ALA A 125 10.01 7.92 -12.20
CA ALA A 125 11.09 7.93 -13.19
C ALA A 125 10.91 6.92 -14.33
N ASN A 126 10.01 5.94 -14.16
CA ASN A 126 9.81 4.89 -15.15
C ASN A 126 8.54 5.06 -16.01
N ASN A 127 7.73 6.06 -15.76
CA ASN A 127 6.50 6.26 -16.50
C ASN A 127 6.75 6.57 -17.98
N GLY A 128 7.80 7.31 -18.29
CA GLY A 128 8.22 7.56 -19.67
C GLY A 128 8.60 6.27 -20.42
N VAL A 129 9.37 5.40 -19.76
CA VAL A 129 9.74 4.09 -20.34
C VAL A 129 8.50 3.24 -20.63
N ALA A 130 7.56 3.17 -19.70
CA ALA A 130 6.32 2.41 -19.89
C ALA A 130 5.45 2.97 -21.02
N LEU A 131 5.45 4.30 -21.21
CA LEU A 131 4.74 4.97 -22.30
C LEU A 131 5.47 4.87 -23.67
N GLY A 132 6.67 4.27 -23.70
CA GLY A 132 7.50 4.24 -24.91
C GLY A 132 8.13 5.60 -25.26
N ASN A 133 8.11 6.57 -24.34
CA ASN A 133 8.68 7.90 -24.49
C ASN A 133 9.89 8.10 -23.58
N LEU A 134 11.08 7.80 -24.09
CA LEU A 134 12.33 7.94 -23.34
C LEU A 134 12.73 9.39 -23.04
N LYS A 135 12.01 10.36 -23.60
CA LYS A 135 12.23 11.79 -23.33
C LYS A 135 11.48 12.28 -22.09
N LEU A 136 10.56 11.47 -21.54
CA LEU A 136 9.78 11.84 -20.36
C LEU A 136 10.51 11.50 -19.08
N GLY A 137 10.75 12.52 -18.23
CA GLY A 137 11.30 12.39 -16.89
C GLY A 137 10.38 12.97 -15.82
N PHE A 138 10.75 12.77 -14.56
CA PHE A 138 10.11 13.39 -13.40
C PHE A 138 11.09 14.31 -12.68
N VAL A 139 10.68 15.53 -12.41
CA VAL A 139 11.45 16.53 -11.65
C VAL A 139 10.77 16.69 -10.29
N CYS A 140 11.46 16.27 -9.24
CA CYS A 140 10.98 16.40 -7.86
C CYS A 140 11.41 17.78 -7.30
N THR A 141 10.44 18.55 -6.81
CA THR A 141 10.71 19.89 -6.24
C THR A 141 10.64 19.90 -4.73
N LYS A 142 9.79 19.05 -4.12
CA LYS A 142 9.68 18.95 -2.66
C LYS A 142 9.53 17.50 -2.19
N GLN A 143 10.00 17.20 -0.98
CA GLN A 143 9.77 15.94 -0.28
C GLN A 143 9.39 16.19 1.17
N SER A 144 8.26 15.62 1.62
CA SER A 144 7.78 15.75 3.00
C SER A 144 8.78 15.22 4.03
N VAL A 145 9.50 14.15 3.70
CA VAL A 145 10.52 13.55 4.58
C VAL A 145 11.75 14.43 4.79
N ASP A 146 11.93 15.46 3.96
CA ASP A 146 12.98 16.45 4.09
C ASP A 146 12.48 17.73 4.83
N GLY A 147 11.28 17.67 5.44
CA GLY A 147 10.66 18.77 6.18
C GLY A 147 9.96 19.81 5.29
N GLN A 148 9.70 19.47 4.02
CA GLN A 148 8.97 20.35 3.11
C GLN A 148 7.45 20.10 3.20
N ASP A 149 6.64 21.04 2.73
CA ASP A 149 5.18 21.08 2.87
C ASP A 149 4.42 20.11 1.94
N GLY A 150 5.08 19.11 1.41
CA GLY A 150 4.49 18.09 0.57
C GLY A 150 5.53 17.27 -0.19
N LEU A 151 5.04 16.32 -0.97
CA LEU A 151 5.80 15.69 -2.05
C LEU A 151 5.31 16.32 -3.35
N GLU A 152 6.18 17.04 -4.06
CA GLU A 152 5.82 17.83 -5.23
C GLU A 152 6.78 17.60 -6.38
N GLY A 153 6.29 17.69 -7.59
CA GLY A 153 7.09 17.63 -8.79
C GLY A 153 6.25 17.68 -10.06
N TYR A 154 6.92 17.55 -11.18
CA TYR A 154 6.27 17.57 -12.49
C TYR A 154 6.88 16.56 -13.44
N TYR A 155 6.07 16.04 -14.32
CA TYR A 155 6.51 15.32 -15.51
C TYR A 155 6.91 16.32 -16.58
N TYR A 156 8.05 16.06 -17.21
CA TYR A 156 8.55 16.92 -18.28
C TYR A 156 9.09 16.11 -19.46
N GLU A 157 8.66 16.46 -20.67
CA GLU A 157 9.16 15.88 -21.90
C GLU A 157 10.29 16.74 -22.47
N TYR A 158 11.51 16.22 -22.38
CA TYR A 158 12.74 16.86 -22.88
C TYR A 158 12.85 16.76 -24.40
N ASP A 159 13.78 17.49 -25.01
CA ASP A 159 14.02 17.44 -26.45
C ASP A 159 14.84 16.21 -26.89
N HIS A 160 15.48 15.53 -25.95
CA HIS A 160 16.36 14.38 -26.14
C HIS A 160 15.97 13.20 -25.23
N PRO A 161 16.31 11.97 -25.61
CA PRO A 161 16.14 10.81 -24.72
C PRO A 161 16.96 10.94 -23.44
N LEU A 162 16.42 10.44 -22.34
CA LEU A 162 17.03 10.47 -21.01
C LEU A 162 17.67 9.13 -20.66
N GLU A 163 18.90 9.16 -20.17
CA GLU A 163 19.53 8.03 -19.51
C GLU A 163 18.83 7.72 -18.18
N THR A 164 19.05 6.53 -17.64
CA THR A 164 18.31 6.05 -16.45
C THR A 164 18.43 6.98 -15.24
N ASP A 165 19.61 7.55 -15.01
CA ASP A 165 19.89 8.48 -13.91
C ASP A 165 19.34 9.89 -14.15
N GLN A 166 19.05 10.24 -15.40
CA GLN A 166 18.46 11.53 -15.78
C GLN A 166 16.94 11.57 -15.66
N ARG A 167 16.26 10.41 -15.52
CA ARG A 167 14.79 10.32 -15.48
C ARG A 167 14.19 10.83 -14.18
N LEU A 168 15.00 11.02 -13.14
CA LEU A 168 14.62 11.65 -11.87
C LEU A 168 15.62 12.74 -11.53
N VAL A 169 15.15 13.98 -11.52
CA VAL A 169 15.95 15.17 -11.20
C VAL A 169 15.35 15.87 -9.98
N PHE A 170 16.17 16.53 -9.17
CA PHE A 170 15.74 17.32 -8.02
C PHE A 170 15.97 18.81 -8.29
N ALA A 171 14.89 19.60 -8.28
CA ALA A 171 14.92 21.05 -8.54
C ALA A 171 14.23 21.81 -7.41
N ARG A 172 14.88 21.83 -6.24
CA ARG A 172 14.36 22.36 -4.97
C ARG A 172 13.99 23.85 -4.97
N HIS A 173 14.43 24.60 -5.97
CA HIS A 173 14.16 26.03 -6.14
C HIS A 173 12.87 26.31 -6.93
N LEU A 174 12.24 25.28 -7.48
CA LEU A 174 11.00 25.41 -8.23
C LEU A 174 9.81 25.05 -7.34
N GLU A 175 8.68 25.67 -7.64
CA GLU A 175 7.39 25.43 -6.97
C GLU A 175 6.28 25.23 -8.00
N ALA A 176 5.30 24.40 -7.64
CA ALA A 176 4.11 24.23 -8.44
C ALA A 176 3.26 25.50 -8.46
N PRO A 177 2.57 25.77 -9.58
CA PRO A 177 1.56 26.82 -9.60
C PRO A 177 0.43 26.52 -8.61
N PRO A 178 -0.40 27.52 -8.25
CA PRO A 178 -1.58 27.30 -7.42
C PRO A 178 -2.50 26.23 -8.01
N PHE A 179 -3.02 25.35 -7.16
CA PHE A 179 -4.00 24.35 -7.56
C PHE A 179 -5.39 24.97 -7.72
N ASP A 180 -6.02 24.72 -8.86
CA ASP A 180 -7.40 25.07 -9.12
C ASP A 180 -8.23 23.78 -9.34
N PRO A 181 -9.09 23.39 -8.38
CA PRO A 181 -9.91 22.18 -8.50
C PRO A 181 -10.84 22.19 -9.73
N ALA A 182 -11.21 23.37 -10.23
CA ALA A 182 -12.10 23.50 -11.38
C ALA A 182 -11.46 23.05 -12.71
N THR A 183 -10.12 23.06 -12.77
CA THR A 183 -9.34 22.65 -13.95
C THR A 183 -8.83 21.21 -13.86
N ALA A 184 -8.99 20.56 -12.71
CA ALA A 184 -8.54 19.20 -12.51
C ALA A 184 -9.45 18.16 -13.19
N PRO A 185 -8.92 17.06 -13.71
CA PRO A 185 -9.73 16.00 -14.29
C PRO A 185 -10.64 15.37 -13.22
N SER A 186 -11.83 14.95 -13.61
CA SER A 186 -12.77 14.28 -12.72
C SER A 186 -13.12 12.88 -13.22
N LEU A 187 -13.38 11.97 -12.28
CA LEU A 187 -13.93 10.67 -12.62
C LEU A 187 -15.40 10.78 -13.00
N SER A 188 -15.81 10.01 -14.00
CA SER A 188 -17.24 9.87 -14.33
C SER A 188 -17.99 9.27 -13.13
N VAL A 189 -19.01 9.99 -12.63
CA VAL A 189 -19.85 9.52 -11.51
C VAL A 189 -20.55 8.20 -11.85
N GLY A 190 -20.94 8.01 -13.11
CA GLY A 190 -21.58 6.77 -13.60
C GLY A 190 -20.66 5.56 -13.50
N ASP A 191 -19.37 5.74 -13.80
CA ASP A 191 -18.37 4.66 -13.77
C ASP A 191 -17.84 4.40 -12.36
N TRP A 192 -17.93 5.37 -11.45
CA TRP A 192 -17.34 5.30 -10.10
C TRP A 192 -18.38 5.63 -9.01
N PRO A 193 -19.43 4.81 -8.82
CA PRO A 193 -20.37 4.98 -7.73
C PRO A 193 -19.67 4.80 -6.37
N LYS A 194 -20.24 5.40 -5.32
CA LYS A 194 -19.66 5.45 -3.95
C LYS A 194 -19.17 4.08 -3.46
N LEU A 195 -19.98 3.04 -3.59
CA LEU A 195 -19.61 1.68 -3.15
C LEU A 195 -18.35 1.14 -3.88
N ARG A 196 -18.24 1.41 -5.19
CA ARG A 196 -17.05 1.03 -5.96
C ARG A 196 -15.80 1.77 -5.50
N LEU A 197 -15.93 3.07 -5.17
CA LEU A 197 -14.83 3.86 -4.64
C LEU A 197 -14.36 3.35 -3.27
N GLU A 198 -15.28 3.04 -2.37
CA GLU A 198 -14.94 2.51 -1.04
C GLU A 198 -14.24 1.15 -1.13
N LYS A 199 -14.71 0.27 -2.01
CA LYS A 199 -14.03 -1.00 -2.28
C LYS A 199 -12.66 -0.79 -2.94
N ALA A 200 -12.55 0.15 -3.86
CA ALA A 200 -11.30 0.48 -4.51
C ALA A 200 -10.27 1.08 -3.53
N TYR A 201 -10.70 1.90 -2.58
CA TYR A 201 -9.88 2.43 -1.50
C TYR A 201 -9.23 1.31 -0.66
N ARG A 202 -10.04 0.33 -0.22
CA ARG A 202 -9.54 -0.85 0.50
C ARG A 202 -8.53 -1.63 -0.35
N ASN A 203 -8.89 -1.95 -1.60
CA ASN A 203 -8.03 -2.74 -2.48
C ASN A 203 -6.71 -2.02 -2.79
N TYR A 204 -6.73 -0.70 -2.94
CA TYR A 204 -5.54 0.11 -3.12
C TYR A 204 -4.54 -0.04 -1.97
N ALA A 205 -5.03 -0.03 -0.73
CA ALA A 205 -4.19 -0.23 0.44
C ALA A 205 -3.66 -1.67 0.54
N MET A 206 -4.51 -2.66 0.27
CA MET A 206 -4.13 -4.07 0.27
C MET A 206 -3.06 -4.40 -0.77
N GLU A 207 -3.09 -3.73 -1.94
CA GLU A 207 -2.13 -3.94 -3.02
C GLU A 207 -0.68 -3.66 -2.60
N TYR A 208 -0.44 -2.75 -1.68
CA TYR A 208 0.91 -2.52 -1.15
C TYR A 208 1.47 -3.75 -0.45
N VAL A 209 0.68 -4.42 0.38
CA VAL A 209 1.11 -5.63 1.10
C VAL A 209 1.18 -6.83 0.15
N ARG A 210 0.24 -6.92 -0.81
CA ARG A 210 0.26 -7.91 -1.88
C ARG A 210 1.59 -7.91 -2.65
N THR A 211 2.09 -6.72 -2.97
CA THR A 211 3.37 -6.56 -3.66
C THR A 211 4.56 -6.72 -2.70
N ALA A 212 4.45 -6.17 -1.49
CA ALA A 212 5.55 -6.11 -0.53
C ALA A 212 5.98 -7.49 -0.02
N ALA A 213 5.04 -8.39 0.30
CA ALA A 213 5.39 -9.66 0.92
C ALA A 213 6.26 -10.56 0.01
N PRO A 214 5.96 -10.78 -1.28
CA PRO A 214 6.86 -11.49 -2.17
C PRO A 214 8.22 -10.79 -2.37
N VAL A 215 8.23 -9.46 -2.49
CA VAL A 215 9.48 -8.69 -2.62
C VAL A 215 10.37 -8.85 -1.40
N MET A 216 9.81 -8.91 -0.18
CA MET A 216 10.55 -9.23 1.04
C MET A 216 11.25 -10.58 0.93
N VAL A 217 10.52 -11.61 0.48
CA VAL A 217 11.08 -12.97 0.31
C VAL A 217 12.18 -13.01 -0.75
N GLN A 218 12.00 -12.31 -1.86
CA GLN A 218 13.01 -12.23 -2.91
C GLN A 218 14.30 -11.53 -2.45
N LEU A 219 14.18 -10.51 -1.60
CA LEU A 219 15.33 -9.73 -1.13
C LEU A 219 16.10 -10.41 -0.01
N PHE A 220 15.38 -11.00 0.96
CA PHE A 220 15.98 -11.42 2.22
C PHE A 220 15.92 -12.94 2.46
N GLY A 221 15.33 -13.69 1.53
CA GLY A 221 15.05 -15.11 1.71
C GLY A 221 13.86 -15.39 2.63
N PRO A 222 13.34 -16.63 2.63
CA PRO A 222 12.09 -16.96 3.31
C PRO A 222 12.17 -16.88 4.84
N GLU A 223 13.31 -17.16 5.45
CA GLU A 223 13.48 -17.11 6.90
C GLU A 223 13.44 -15.69 7.43
N ASP A 224 14.35 -14.84 6.98
CA ASP A 224 14.44 -13.43 7.39
C ASP A 224 13.17 -12.67 7.04
N ALA A 225 12.66 -12.86 5.81
CA ALA A 225 11.42 -12.23 5.38
C ALA A 225 10.23 -12.67 6.24
N GLY A 226 10.10 -13.97 6.50
CA GLY A 226 9.04 -14.52 7.35
C GLY A 226 9.07 -13.91 8.76
N TYR A 227 10.24 -13.82 9.36
CA TYR A 227 10.43 -13.16 10.66
C TYR A 227 10.01 -11.68 10.64
N LEU A 228 10.50 -10.90 9.66
CA LEU A 228 10.23 -9.46 9.55
C LEU A 228 8.76 -9.18 9.25
N LEU A 229 8.14 -9.98 8.37
CA LEU A 229 6.70 -9.91 8.07
C LEU A 229 5.86 -10.18 9.31
N ARG A 230 6.16 -11.26 10.06
CA ARG A 230 5.43 -11.62 11.28
C ARG A 230 5.60 -10.56 12.38
N LEU A 231 6.83 -10.10 12.60
CA LEU A 231 7.11 -9.06 13.58
C LEU A 231 6.33 -7.79 13.25
N THR A 232 6.38 -7.32 12.00
CA THR A 232 5.65 -6.13 11.58
C THR A 232 4.15 -6.31 11.74
N GLY A 233 3.59 -7.42 11.24
CA GLY A 233 2.17 -7.71 11.41
C GLY A 233 1.74 -7.65 12.87
N LYS A 234 2.51 -8.28 13.76
CA LYS A 234 2.22 -8.31 15.20
C LYS A 234 2.23 -6.90 15.83
N LEU A 235 3.26 -6.11 15.55
CA LEU A 235 3.36 -4.75 16.06
C LEU A 235 2.20 -3.86 15.57
N ILE A 236 1.86 -3.97 14.31
CA ILE A 236 0.73 -3.22 13.72
C ILE A 236 -0.62 -3.70 14.28
N GLY A 237 -0.83 -5.01 14.41
CA GLY A 237 -2.04 -5.54 15.04
C GLY A 237 -2.24 -5.04 16.47
N MET A 238 -1.17 -4.99 17.26
CA MET A 238 -1.19 -4.42 18.62
C MET A 238 -1.49 -2.92 18.62
N GLN A 239 -0.85 -2.17 17.72
CA GLN A 239 -0.97 -0.71 17.64
C GLN A 239 -2.38 -0.25 17.23
N TYR A 240 -3.00 -0.99 16.30
CA TYR A 240 -4.28 -0.61 15.68
C TYR A 240 -5.46 -1.43 16.19
N PHE A 241 -5.31 -2.18 17.28
CA PHE A 241 -6.37 -3.01 17.83
C PHE A 241 -7.65 -2.22 18.10
N ASP A 242 -7.56 -1.11 18.82
CA ASP A 242 -8.73 -0.32 19.22
C ASP A 242 -9.46 0.25 17.99
N ASP A 243 -8.73 0.76 17.00
CA ASP A 243 -9.31 1.30 15.76
C ASP A 243 -10.04 0.21 14.97
N VAL A 244 -9.43 -0.97 14.85
CA VAL A 244 -10.02 -2.13 14.15
C VAL A 244 -11.22 -2.68 14.92
N ALA A 245 -11.10 -2.84 16.23
CA ALA A 245 -12.20 -3.31 17.08
C ALA A 245 -13.39 -2.35 17.03
N GLN A 246 -13.17 -1.05 17.11
CA GLN A 246 -14.23 -0.06 16.99
C GLN A 246 -14.94 -0.14 15.63
N ALA A 247 -14.19 -0.28 14.53
CA ALA A 247 -14.76 -0.28 13.20
C ALA A 247 -15.48 -1.59 12.83
N LEU A 248 -15.03 -2.72 13.39
CA LEU A 248 -15.58 -4.06 13.10
C LEU A 248 -16.48 -4.60 14.22
N ALA A 249 -16.91 -3.73 15.14
CA ALA A 249 -17.73 -4.10 16.32
C ALA A 249 -17.07 -5.19 17.20
N GLY A 250 -15.74 -5.21 17.24
CA GLY A 250 -14.97 -6.06 18.14
C GLY A 250 -14.96 -5.52 19.56
N GLN A 251 -14.55 -6.37 20.51
CA GLN A 251 -14.47 -6.03 21.93
C GLN A 251 -13.22 -6.64 22.56
N HIS A 252 -12.73 -6.01 23.63
CA HIS A 252 -11.81 -6.69 24.54
C HIS A 252 -12.51 -7.90 25.19
N GLY A 253 -11.76 -8.96 25.41
CA GLY A 253 -12.34 -10.16 26.01
C GLY A 253 -11.45 -11.39 25.88
N GLY A 254 -12.08 -12.56 25.79
CA GLY A 254 -11.40 -13.82 25.65
C GLY A 254 -11.29 -14.31 24.20
N ALA A 255 -11.02 -15.59 24.05
CA ALA A 255 -10.86 -16.24 22.75
C ALA A 255 -12.10 -16.08 21.84
N ARG A 256 -13.31 -16.02 22.44
CA ARG A 256 -14.56 -15.84 21.68
C ARG A 256 -14.66 -14.45 21.03
N GLU A 257 -14.38 -13.40 21.79
CA GLU A 257 -14.40 -12.02 21.29
C GLU A 257 -13.30 -11.81 20.24
N CYS A 258 -12.12 -12.37 20.48
CA CYS A 258 -11.01 -12.38 19.53
C CYS A 258 -11.42 -13.07 18.22
N SER A 259 -11.97 -14.27 18.28
CA SER A 259 -12.38 -15.01 17.08
C SER A 259 -13.45 -14.27 16.27
N ALA A 260 -14.41 -13.62 16.94
CA ALA A 260 -15.41 -12.79 16.27
C ALA A 260 -14.80 -11.60 15.54
N LEU A 261 -13.80 -10.93 16.14
CA LEU A 261 -13.08 -9.84 15.50
C LEU A 261 -12.30 -10.34 14.26
N LEU A 262 -11.59 -11.47 14.36
CA LEU A 262 -10.85 -12.04 13.24
C LEU A 262 -11.77 -12.47 12.10
N MET A 263 -12.93 -13.06 12.40
CA MET A 263 -13.94 -13.36 11.38
C MET A 263 -14.46 -12.10 10.69
N SER A 264 -14.71 -11.04 11.45
CA SER A 264 -15.14 -9.76 10.87
C SER A 264 -14.06 -9.16 9.96
N LEU A 265 -12.78 -9.28 10.33
CA LEU A 265 -11.64 -8.82 9.53
C LEU A 265 -11.52 -9.64 8.22
N LEU A 266 -11.59 -10.97 8.29
CA LEU A 266 -11.55 -11.84 7.11
C LEU A 266 -12.71 -11.52 6.15
N THR A 267 -13.91 -11.36 6.67
CA THR A 267 -15.09 -10.96 5.89
C THR A 267 -14.88 -9.58 5.23
N ALA A 268 -14.29 -8.63 5.95
CA ALA A 268 -14.00 -7.29 5.41
C ALA A 268 -12.95 -7.29 4.30
N GLN A 269 -12.12 -8.33 4.23
CA GLN A 269 -11.12 -8.55 3.16
C GLN A 269 -11.69 -9.32 1.96
N ASP A 270 -12.97 -9.70 1.99
CA ASP A 270 -13.64 -10.61 1.05
C ASP A 270 -13.08 -12.06 1.14
N ASP A 271 -12.46 -12.47 2.24
CA ASP A 271 -11.99 -13.83 2.44
C ASP A 271 -13.16 -14.73 2.90
N ALA A 272 -13.21 -15.94 2.34
CA ALA A 272 -14.15 -16.96 2.78
C ALA A 272 -13.57 -17.67 4.02
N ALA A 273 -14.33 -17.69 5.10
CA ALA A 273 -13.95 -18.35 6.34
C ALA A 273 -15.17 -18.84 7.12
N GLU A 274 -15.00 -19.92 7.89
CA GLU A 274 -15.99 -20.50 8.78
C GLU A 274 -15.39 -20.66 10.18
N ILE A 275 -16.21 -20.54 11.20
CA ILE A 275 -15.81 -20.71 12.61
C ILE A 275 -16.46 -21.94 13.21
N ASP A 276 -15.65 -22.79 13.86
CA ASP A 276 -16.11 -23.90 14.70
C ASP A 276 -15.76 -23.59 16.17
N GLN A 277 -16.76 -23.74 17.03
CA GLN A 277 -16.67 -23.51 18.49
C GLN A 277 -17.02 -24.76 19.28
N THR A 278 -16.71 -25.93 18.75
CA THR A 278 -16.99 -27.20 19.42
C THR A 278 -15.88 -27.56 20.42
N SER A 279 -16.28 -28.18 21.54
CA SER A 279 -15.37 -28.84 22.51
C SER A 279 -14.29 -27.99 23.17
N GLY A 280 -14.55 -26.70 23.42
CA GLY A 280 -13.63 -25.85 24.21
C GLY A 280 -12.42 -25.32 23.42
N ARG A 281 -12.35 -25.58 22.10
CA ARG A 281 -11.45 -24.93 21.12
C ARG A 281 -12.24 -24.06 20.19
N ILE A 282 -11.66 -22.98 19.75
CA ILE A 282 -12.19 -22.14 18.70
C ILE A 282 -11.25 -22.28 17.50
N GLU A 283 -11.81 -22.70 16.38
CA GLU A 283 -11.08 -22.86 15.12
C GLU A 283 -11.74 -22.05 14.02
N ILE A 284 -10.94 -21.36 13.21
CA ILE A 284 -11.39 -20.66 12.01
C ILE A 284 -10.73 -21.33 10.81
N SER A 285 -11.56 -21.89 9.93
CA SER A 285 -11.15 -22.39 8.62
C SER A 285 -11.28 -21.28 7.60
N GLN A 286 -10.14 -20.75 7.12
CA GLN A 286 -10.07 -19.71 6.09
C GLN A 286 -9.80 -20.36 4.74
N GLU A 287 -10.81 -20.37 3.86
CA GLU A 287 -10.78 -21.06 2.57
C GLU A 287 -10.13 -20.24 1.45
N SER A 288 -10.03 -18.91 1.62
CA SER A 288 -9.40 -18.03 0.63
C SER A 288 -8.55 -16.94 1.31
N TRP A 289 -7.58 -16.46 0.58
CA TRP A 289 -6.80 -15.27 0.94
C TRP A 289 -6.67 -14.36 -0.26
N LYS A 290 -7.71 -13.53 -0.48
CA LYS A 290 -7.84 -12.65 -1.65
C LYS A 290 -6.64 -11.77 -1.91
N LEU A 291 -5.96 -11.37 -0.85
CA LEU A 291 -4.75 -10.58 -0.95
C LEU A 291 -3.67 -11.26 -1.80
N MET A 292 -3.53 -12.58 -1.70
CA MET A 292 -2.47 -13.34 -2.36
C MET A 292 -2.98 -14.26 -3.50
N ASP A 293 -4.27 -14.15 -3.85
CA ASP A 293 -4.79 -14.84 -5.02
C ASP A 293 -4.03 -14.37 -6.28
N ASP A 294 -3.73 -15.30 -7.17
CA ASP A 294 -3.05 -15.06 -8.46
C ASP A 294 -1.63 -14.43 -8.37
N VAL A 295 -1.02 -14.39 -7.18
CA VAL A 295 0.38 -14.00 -7.03
C VAL A 295 1.26 -15.15 -7.49
N SER A 296 1.92 -15.00 -8.64
CA SER A 296 2.68 -16.07 -9.31
C SER A 296 3.95 -16.47 -8.55
N ASP A 297 4.59 -15.50 -7.89
CA ASP A 297 5.81 -15.65 -7.09
C ASP A 297 5.53 -15.77 -5.58
N TYR A 298 4.33 -16.20 -5.22
CA TYR A 298 3.95 -16.44 -3.83
C TYR A 298 4.86 -17.50 -3.19
N HIS A 299 5.33 -17.19 -1.98
CA HIS A 299 6.05 -18.12 -1.11
C HIS A 299 5.30 -18.26 0.23
N PRO A 300 5.28 -19.45 0.86
CA PRO A 300 4.61 -19.66 2.17
C PRO A 300 4.98 -18.65 3.25
N ALA A 301 6.21 -18.14 3.24
CA ALA A 301 6.66 -17.11 4.18
C ALA A 301 5.81 -15.82 4.11
N CYS A 302 5.13 -15.54 3.00
CA CYS A 302 4.25 -14.38 2.87
C CYS A 302 3.08 -14.43 3.86
N ALA A 303 2.60 -15.62 4.24
CA ALA A 303 1.51 -15.77 5.22
C ALA A 303 1.86 -15.23 6.61
N ASN A 304 3.16 -15.05 6.90
CA ASN A 304 3.60 -14.53 8.18
C ASN A 304 3.13 -13.10 8.47
N ILE A 305 2.84 -12.29 7.46
CA ILE A 305 2.26 -10.94 7.70
C ILE A 305 0.86 -11.04 8.32
N LEU A 306 0.02 -11.93 7.79
CA LEU A 306 -1.33 -12.18 8.31
C LEU A 306 -1.26 -12.86 9.68
N TYR A 307 -0.38 -13.85 9.83
CA TYR A 307 -0.18 -14.52 11.11
C TYR A 307 0.22 -13.53 12.21
N GLY A 308 1.23 -12.69 11.95
CA GLY A 308 1.64 -11.64 12.89
C GLY A 308 0.49 -10.68 13.20
N LEU A 309 -0.23 -10.24 12.18
CA LEU A 309 -1.37 -9.34 12.36
C LEU A 309 -2.42 -9.93 13.32
N PHE A 310 -2.77 -11.20 13.14
CA PHE A 310 -3.71 -11.89 14.02
C PHE A 310 -3.16 -12.06 15.44
N GLU A 311 -1.88 -12.39 15.60
CA GLU A 311 -1.25 -12.41 16.93
C GLU A 311 -1.30 -11.03 17.62
N GLY A 312 -1.08 -9.96 16.87
CA GLY A 312 -1.12 -8.59 17.39
C GLY A 312 -2.53 -8.19 17.83
N LEU A 313 -3.53 -8.47 17.02
CA LEU A 313 -4.94 -8.24 17.37
C LEU A 313 -5.37 -9.09 18.57
N ALA A 314 -4.95 -10.35 18.65
CA ALA A 314 -5.25 -11.21 19.79
C ALA A 314 -4.64 -10.68 21.10
N ALA A 315 -3.42 -10.16 21.04
CA ALA A 315 -2.78 -9.51 22.19
C ALA A 315 -3.54 -8.27 22.68
N GLY A 316 -4.21 -7.56 21.75
CA GLY A 316 -5.12 -6.47 22.08
C GLY A 316 -6.45 -6.94 22.69
N CYS A 317 -6.99 -8.06 22.23
CA CYS A 317 -8.19 -8.66 22.82
C CYS A 317 -7.98 -9.07 24.27
N GLY A 318 -6.89 -9.82 24.56
CA GLY A 318 -6.61 -10.31 25.90
C GLY A 318 -5.19 -10.88 26.04
N ARG A 319 -4.63 -10.75 27.25
CA ARG A 319 -3.23 -11.10 27.54
C ARG A 319 -2.86 -12.58 27.35
N HIS A 320 -3.83 -13.46 27.41
CA HIS A 320 -3.61 -14.91 27.46
C HIS A 320 -4.14 -15.62 26.21
N ILE A 321 -4.49 -14.85 25.16
CA ILE A 321 -4.98 -15.44 23.92
C ILE A 321 -3.78 -15.86 23.06
N ALA A 322 -3.74 -17.15 22.76
CA ALA A 322 -2.77 -17.73 21.84
C ALA A 322 -3.42 -18.01 20.49
N ILE A 323 -2.74 -17.67 19.41
CA ILE A 323 -3.15 -18.01 18.05
C ILE A 323 -2.10 -18.91 17.42
N ASN A 324 -2.56 -20.00 16.80
CA ASN A 324 -1.72 -20.87 16.00
C ASN A 324 -2.29 -20.96 14.59
N LEU A 325 -1.40 -20.97 13.60
CA LEU A 325 -1.72 -21.15 12.19
C LEU A 325 -1.20 -22.49 11.71
N ALA A 326 -2.09 -23.35 11.23
CA ALA A 326 -1.74 -24.51 10.43
C ALA A 326 -2.04 -24.22 8.95
N THR A 327 -1.10 -24.58 8.08
CA THR A 327 -1.20 -24.39 6.63
C THR A 327 -0.91 -25.69 5.89
N SER A 328 -1.39 -25.80 4.65
CA SER A 328 -0.94 -26.84 3.71
C SER A 328 0.56 -26.69 3.41
N SER A 329 1.17 -27.69 2.82
CA SER A 329 2.60 -27.67 2.42
C SER A 329 2.97 -26.52 1.49
N GLY A 330 2.01 -25.99 0.73
CA GLY A 330 2.18 -24.83 -0.13
C GLY A 330 2.00 -23.47 0.57
N GLY A 331 1.61 -23.47 1.86
CA GLY A 331 1.36 -22.24 2.63
C GLY A 331 0.23 -21.37 2.09
N ARG A 332 -0.61 -21.90 1.21
CA ARG A 332 -1.83 -21.27 0.69
C ARG A 332 -3.06 -21.79 1.44
N PRO A 333 -4.18 -21.08 1.41
CA PRO A 333 -5.44 -21.61 1.95
C PRO A 333 -5.76 -23.03 1.42
N PRO A 334 -6.46 -23.85 2.20
CA PRO A 334 -7.10 -23.48 3.47
C PRO A 334 -6.09 -23.28 4.61
N PHE A 335 -6.36 -22.25 5.43
CA PHE A 335 -5.65 -21.98 6.67
C PHE A 335 -6.54 -22.43 7.85
N LEU A 336 -5.94 -23.09 8.82
CA LEU A 336 -6.63 -23.41 10.07
C LEU A 336 -6.02 -22.58 11.22
N TRP A 337 -6.82 -21.69 11.77
CA TRP A 337 -6.47 -20.86 12.91
C TRP A 337 -7.07 -21.45 14.18
N SER A 338 -6.21 -21.81 15.14
CA SER A 338 -6.65 -22.26 16.47
C SER A 338 -6.45 -21.14 17.49
N ILE A 339 -7.51 -20.82 18.24
CA ILE A 339 -7.55 -19.71 19.20
C ILE A 339 -7.84 -20.28 20.58
N ALA A 340 -6.97 -20.02 21.56
CA ALA A 340 -7.05 -20.54 22.91
C ALA A 340 -6.82 -19.46 23.97
#